data_62c94a737bc1402f5c2dde6bf894807f
#
_entry.id   62c94a737bc1402f5c2dde6bf894807f
#
_cell.length_a   1.000
_cell.length_b   1.000
_cell.length_c   1.000
_cell.angle_alpha   90.00
_cell.angle_beta   90.00
_cell.angle_gamma   90.00
#
_symmetry.space_group_name_H-M   'P 1'
#
loop_
_entity.id
_entity.type
_entity.pdbx_description
1 polymer ?
#
loop_
_entity_poly.entity_id
_entity_poly.type
_entity_poly.pdbx_seq_one_letter_code
_entity_poly.pdbx_strand_id
1 'polypeptide(L)'
;DQEIIAPIVIVGLPRTGSTMTHRLLASDPNHTAMLWWEGRYPALLPGEKRGDIETRMELGKAEVDAVVAASPEALDIHPWDYKGADEEILLLEHNFLSTVPESFMALPSYSEWIEDQDHTLAYEDLKKFIQYLQWQNPGREKKRWVLKSPHHLGFIDKMISVFPDAKIIQTHRDPIKTVPSFCSMCANLFEPLTTNFDKVFIGKHWSNKLTRALN
;
A
#
# COMPACT_ATOMS: atom_id res chain seq x y z
N ASP A 1 -24.37 7.28 1.34
CA ASP A 1 -23.47 7.53 2.47
C ASP A 1 -22.84 6.18 2.89
N GLN A 2 -21.51 6.15 2.95
CA GLN A 2 -20.75 4.97 3.37
C GLN A 2 -19.91 5.36 4.60
N GLU A 3 -20.16 4.74 5.74
CA GLU A 3 -19.35 4.95 6.94
C GLU A 3 -18.19 3.95 6.98
N ILE A 4 -17.01 4.42 7.38
CA ILE A 4 -15.86 3.59 7.72
C ILE A 4 -15.70 3.66 9.22
N ILE A 5 -16.02 2.56 9.90
CA ILE A 5 -16.10 2.52 11.37
C ILE A 5 -14.91 1.74 11.95
N ALA A 6 -14.17 2.40 12.82
CA ALA A 6 -13.07 1.84 13.61
C ALA A 6 -12.13 0.93 12.78
N PRO A 7 -11.56 1.42 11.65
CA PRO A 7 -10.70 0.58 10.83
C PRO A 7 -9.50 0.10 11.65
N ILE A 8 -9.03 -1.10 11.36
CA ILE A 8 -7.76 -1.61 11.88
C ILE A 8 -6.66 -1.12 10.94
N VAL A 9 -5.65 -0.48 11.47
CA VAL A 9 -4.53 0.05 10.67
C VAL A 9 -3.23 -0.58 11.14
N ILE A 10 -2.58 -1.31 10.25
CA ILE A 10 -1.30 -1.95 10.51
C ILE A 10 -0.19 -1.01 10.04
N VAL A 11 0.64 -0.59 10.98
CA VAL A 11 1.79 0.29 10.74
C VAL A 11 3.09 -0.42 11.12
N GLY A 12 4.20 0.14 10.75
CA GLY A 12 5.53 -0.34 11.10
C GLY A 12 6.51 -0.24 9.93
N LEU A 13 7.78 -0.47 10.22
CA LEU A 13 8.79 -0.53 9.17
C LEU A 13 8.44 -1.62 8.14
N PRO A 14 8.81 -1.45 6.87
CA PRO A 14 8.69 -2.52 5.89
C PRO A 14 9.49 -3.76 6.34
N ARG A 15 9.11 -4.95 5.88
CA ARG A 15 9.78 -6.23 6.21
C ARG A 15 9.65 -6.68 7.67
N THR A 16 8.61 -6.22 8.37
CA THR A 16 8.28 -6.62 9.77
C THR A 16 7.21 -7.72 9.86
N GLY A 17 6.77 -8.29 8.72
CA GLY A 17 5.71 -9.29 8.69
C GLY A 17 4.29 -8.69 8.59
N SER A 18 4.18 -7.39 8.33
CA SER A 18 2.91 -6.68 8.24
C SER A 18 1.97 -7.26 7.16
N THR A 19 2.49 -7.74 6.02
CA THR A 19 1.67 -8.37 4.96
C THR A 19 0.99 -9.65 5.44
N MET A 20 1.70 -10.50 6.19
CA MET A 20 1.12 -11.72 6.76
C MET A 20 0.04 -11.37 7.80
N THR A 21 0.32 -10.41 8.68
CA THR A 21 -0.66 -9.90 9.67
C THR A 21 -1.90 -9.33 8.97
N HIS A 22 -1.70 -8.54 7.90
CA HIS A 22 -2.78 -7.98 7.10
C HIS A 22 -3.67 -9.06 6.51
N ARG A 23 -3.10 -10.03 5.79
CA ARG A 23 -3.85 -11.11 5.15
C ARG A 23 -4.55 -12.01 6.16
N LEU A 24 -3.92 -12.26 7.31
CA LEU A 24 -4.53 -13.02 8.41
C LEU A 24 -5.76 -12.29 8.97
N LEU A 25 -5.67 -10.99 9.26
CA LEU A 25 -6.81 -10.21 9.73
C LEU A 25 -7.89 -10.07 8.66
N ALA A 26 -7.51 -9.87 7.40
CA ALA A 26 -8.45 -9.79 6.29
C ALA A 26 -9.18 -11.12 5.99
N SER A 27 -8.67 -12.26 6.46
CA SER A 27 -9.33 -13.56 6.32
C SER A 27 -10.53 -13.77 7.26
N ASP A 28 -10.68 -12.93 8.28
CA ASP A 28 -11.86 -12.94 9.16
C ASP A 28 -13.09 -12.49 8.35
N PRO A 29 -14.23 -13.22 8.39
CA PRO A 29 -15.44 -12.86 7.64
C PRO A 29 -16.05 -11.51 8.05
N ASN A 30 -15.73 -11.00 9.24
CA ASN A 30 -16.16 -9.67 9.72
C ASN A 30 -15.25 -8.54 9.28
N HIS A 31 -14.13 -8.86 8.64
CA HIS A 31 -13.18 -7.89 8.13
C HIS A 31 -13.23 -7.78 6.61
N THR A 32 -12.70 -6.70 6.10
CA THR A 32 -12.47 -6.47 4.67
C THR A 32 -11.17 -5.68 4.49
N ALA A 33 -10.55 -5.84 3.35
CA ALA A 33 -9.37 -5.09 2.94
C ALA A 33 -9.49 -4.75 1.46
N MET A 34 -8.69 -3.79 1.00
CA MET A 34 -8.50 -3.57 -0.43
C MET A 34 -7.78 -4.78 -1.03
N LEU A 35 -8.28 -5.30 -2.12
CA LEU A 35 -7.61 -6.34 -2.90
C LEU A 35 -6.67 -5.67 -3.92
N TRP A 36 -5.62 -6.38 -4.34
CA TRP A 36 -4.63 -5.82 -5.25
C TRP A 36 -5.27 -5.26 -6.54
N TRP A 37 -6.20 -6.01 -7.18
CA TRP A 37 -6.89 -5.54 -8.38
C TRP A 37 -7.74 -4.28 -8.13
N GLU A 38 -8.28 -4.08 -6.93
CA GLU A 38 -9.05 -2.88 -6.56
C GLU A 38 -8.15 -1.65 -6.42
N GLY A 39 -6.93 -1.82 -5.94
CA GLY A 39 -5.92 -0.76 -5.89
C GLY A 39 -5.49 -0.30 -7.30
N ARG A 40 -5.44 -1.23 -8.25
CA ARG A 40 -5.07 -0.95 -9.65
C ARG A 40 -6.24 -0.40 -10.47
N TYR A 41 -7.44 -0.90 -10.26
CA TYR A 41 -8.66 -0.55 -10.99
C TYR A 41 -9.78 -0.16 -10.02
N PRO A 42 -9.63 0.95 -9.25
CA PRO A 42 -10.60 1.31 -8.21
C PRO A 42 -11.93 1.81 -8.78
N ALA A 43 -11.95 2.37 -10.00
CA ALA A 43 -13.13 2.93 -10.63
C ALA A 43 -13.85 1.91 -11.51
N LEU A 44 -15.19 2.01 -11.57
CA LEU A 44 -16.00 1.26 -12.53
C LEU A 44 -15.58 1.62 -13.96
N LEU A 45 -15.42 0.63 -14.81
CA LEU A 45 -15.17 0.81 -16.24
C LEU A 45 -16.45 1.27 -16.97
N PRO A 46 -16.33 1.89 -18.16
CA PRO A 46 -17.48 2.26 -18.97
C PRO A 46 -18.42 1.08 -19.21
N GLY A 47 -19.69 1.22 -18.79
CA GLY A 47 -20.71 0.18 -18.91
C GLY A 47 -20.85 -0.74 -17.69
N GLU A 48 -19.89 -0.76 -16.77
CA GLU A 48 -20.01 -1.50 -15.51
C GLU A 48 -21.03 -0.85 -14.57
N LYS A 49 -21.67 -1.68 -13.76
CA LYS A 49 -22.60 -1.29 -12.71
C LYS A 49 -22.04 -1.68 -11.35
N ARG A 50 -22.64 -1.14 -10.30
CA ARG A 50 -22.36 -1.55 -8.94
C ARG A 50 -22.49 -3.07 -8.79
N GLY A 51 -21.44 -3.70 -8.29
CA GLY A 51 -21.35 -5.15 -8.13
C GLY A 51 -20.60 -5.87 -9.26
N ASP A 52 -20.44 -5.23 -10.43
CA ASP A 52 -19.61 -5.80 -11.50
C ASP A 52 -18.13 -5.68 -11.12
N ILE A 53 -17.43 -6.80 -11.12
CA ILE A 53 -16.01 -6.86 -10.74
C ILE A 53 -15.14 -7.65 -11.73
N GLU A 54 -15.76 -8.46 -12.56
CA GLU A 54 -15.10 -9.49 -13.34
C GLU A 54 -14.05 -8.91 -14.30
N THR A 55 -14.38 -7.89 -15.07
CA THR A 55 -13.46 -7.29 -16.05
C THR A 55 -12.24 -6.68 -15.37
N ARG A 56 -12.44 -5.91 -14.30
CA ARG A 56 -11.33 -5.29 -13.55
C ARG A 56 -10.46 -6.32 -12.84
N MET A 57 -11.08 -7.37 -12.32
CA MET A 57 -10.37 -8.48 -11.70
C MET A 57 -9.52 -9.25 -12.74
N GLU A 58 -10.02 -9.46 -13.95
CA GLU A 58 -9.27 -10.07 -15.04
C GLU A 58 -8.09 -9.19 -15.48
N LEU A 59 -8.28 -7.87 -15.56
CA LEU A 59 -7.20 -6.94 -15.85
C LEU A 59 -6.11 -7.02 -14.76
N GLY A 60 -6.50 -7.00 -13.48
CA GLY A 60 -5.56 -7.14 -12.37
C GLY A 60 -4.83 -8.48 -12.39
N LYS A 61 -5.54 -9.57 -12.75
CA LYS A 61 -4.90 -10.88 -12.95
C LYS A 61 -3.86 -10.85 -14.05
N ALA A 62 -4.19 -10.26 -15.19
CA ALA A 62 -3.26 -10.18 -16.33
C ALA A 62 -1.99 -9.40 -15.98
N GLU A 63 -2.08 -8.31 -15.18
CA GLU A 63 -0.91 -7.58 -14.71
C GLU A 63 -0.03 -8.44 -13.79
N VAL A 64 -0.64 -9.15 -12.82
CA VAL A 64 0.11 -10.04 -11.92
C VAL A 64 0.80 -11.16 -12.70
N ASP A 65 0.08 -11.80 -13.64
CA ASP A 65 0.63 -12.85 -14.48
C ASP A 65 1.82 -12.33 -15.32
N ALA A 66 1.74 -11.10 -15.82
CA ALA A 66 2.84 -10.47 -16.58
C ALA A 66 4.07 -10.19 -15.70
N VAL A 67 3.87 -9.68 -14.47
CA VAL A 67 4.97 -9.45 -13.51
C VAL A 67 5.67 -10.75 -13.16
N VAL A 68 4.91 -11.80 -12.83
CA VAL A 68 5.46 -13.11 -12.46
C VAL A 68 6.16 -13.78 -13.65
N ALA A 69 5.62 -13.62 -14.86
CA ALA A 69 6.25 -14.16 -16.07
C ALA A 69 7.56 -13.43 -16.42
N ALA A 70 7.63 -12.12 -16.18
CA ALA A 70 8.82 -11.32 -16.43
C ALA A 70 9.92 -11.54 -15.36
N SER A 71 9.54 -11.78 -14.12
CA SER A 71 10.44 -12.00 -12.98
C SER A 71 9.79 -12.95 -11.98
N PRO A 72 10.00 -14.27 -12.11
CA PRO A 72 9.48 -15.23 -11.15
C PRO A 72 9.95 -14.98 -9.70
N GLU A 73 11.13 -14.38 -9.52
CA GLU A 73 11.70 -14.00 -8.24
C GLU A 73 10.91 -12.86 -7.55
N ALA A 74 10.05 -12.16 -8.28
CA ALA A 74 9.18 -11.13 -7.72
C ALA A 74 8.28 -11.68 -6.61
N LEU A 75 7.92 -12.97 -6.65
CA LEU A 75 7.14 -13.66 -5.60
C LEU A 75 7.89 -13.76 -4.26
N ASP A 76 9.22 -13.81 -4.27
CA ASP A 76 10.04 -13.81 -3.06
C ASP A 76 10.11 -12.41 -2.41
N ILE A 77 9.88 -11.38 -3.23
CA ILE A 77 9.93 -9.97 -2.82
C ILE A 77 8.58 -9.55 -2.25
N HIS A 78 7.50 -9.77 -3.00
CA HIS A 78 6.13 -9.45 -2.65
C HIS A 78 5.20 -10.61 -3.05
N PRO A 79 4.26 -11.03 -2.19
CA PRO A 79 3.33 -12.09 -2.54
C PRO A 79 2.24 -11.58 -3.51
N TRP A 80 2.62 -11.43 -4.78
CA TRP A 80 1.75 -10.97 -5.86
C TRP A 80 0.53 -11.88 -6.00
N ASP A 81 -0.63 -11.38 -5.58
CA ASP A 81 -1.89 -12.08 -5.65
C ASP A 81 -3.00 -11.07 -5.94
N TYR A 82 -3.55 -11.12 -7.15
CA TYR A 82 -4.55 -10.15 -7.58
C TYR A 82 -5.82 -10.15 -6.73
N LYS A 83 -6.13 -11.26 -6.03
CA LYS A 83 -7.23 -11.39 -5.05
C LYS A 83 -6.78 -11.24 -3.60
N GLY A 84 -5.50 -11.12 -3.36
CA GLY A 84 -4.96 -10.94 -2.02
C GLY A 84 -5.22 -9.54 -1.47
N ALA A 85 -5.39 -9.44 -0.15
CA ALA A 85 -5.35 -8.14 0.52
C ALA A 85 -4.00 -7.47 0.28
N ASP A 86 -4.01 -6.22 -0.16
CA ASP A 86 -2.81 -5.45 -0.50
C ASP A 86 -2.84 -4.03 0.04
N GLU A 87 -1.75 -3.30 -0.12
CA GLU A 87 -1.52 -2.00 0.48
C GLU A 87 -2.32 -0.90 -0.22
N GLU A 88 -3.13 -0.17 0.54
CA GLU A 88 -3.89 0.97 0.02
C GLU A 88 -3.01 2.18 -0.33
N ILE A 89 -1.70 2.08 -0.16
CA ILE A 89 -0.73 3.04 -0.71
C ILE A 89 -0.87 3.21 -2.23
N LEU A 90 -1.38 2.18 -2.93
CA LEU A 90 -1.69 2.26 -4.35
C LEU A 90 -2.79 3.31 -4.64
N LEU A 91 -3.72 3.52 -3.72
CA LEU A 91 -4.75 4.57 -3.87
C LEU A 91 -4.17 5.96 -3.65
N LEU A 92 -3.12 6.11 -2.83
CA LEU A 92 -2.43 7.38 -2.62
C LEU A 92 -1.62 7.83 -3.84
N GLU A 93 -1.33 6.94 -4.80
CA GLU A 93 -0.66 7.29 -6.05
C GLU A 93 -1.50 8.25 -6.90
N HIS A 94 -2.82 8.18 -6.80
CA HIS A 94 -3.73 9.02 -7.59
C HIS A 94 -3.64 10.51 -7.26
N ASN A 95 -3.12 10.88 -6.09
CA ASN A 95 -2.87 12.27 -5.70
C ASN A 95 -1.36 12.60 -5.57
N PHE A 96 -0.48 11.72 -6.03
CA PHE A 96 0.97 11.85 -5.95
C PHE A 96 1.54 11.92 -4.52
N LEU A 97 0.78 11.54 -3.49
CA LEU A 97 1.23 11.53 -2.10
C LEU A 97 1.51 10.09 -1.61
N SER A 98 2.25 9.34 -2.42
CA SER A 98 2.64 7.95 -2.18
C SER A 98 4.15 7.79 -2.27
N THR A 99 4.73 6.97 -1.39
CA THR A 99 6.17 6.64 -1.46
C THR A 99 6.47 5.47 -2.43
N VAL A 100 5.47 4.93 -3.12
CA VAL A 100 5.65 3.83 -4.08
C VAL A 100 6.62 4.20 -5.21
N PRO A 101 6.53 5.38 -5.88
CA PRO A 101 7.47 5.73 -6.94
C PRO A 101 8.94 5.68 -6.52
N GLU A 102 9.24 6.07 -5.28
CA GLU A 102 10.59 6.04 -4.73
C GLU A 102 11.13 4.61 -4.52
N SER A 103 10.24 3.63 -4.42
CA SER A 103 10.62 2.21 -4.29
C SER A 103 11.06 1.60 -5.61
N PHE A 104 10.75 2.25 -6.74
CA PHE A 104 11.07 1.78 -8.08
C PHE A 104 12.11 2.64 -8.82
N MET A 105 12.30 3.89 -8.40
CA MET A 105 13.15 4.86 -9.09
C MET A 105 13.85 5.81 -8.12
N ALA A 106 15.06 6.28 -8.51
CA ALA A 106 15.75 7.35 -7.80
C ALA A 106 15.11 8.70 -8.14
N LEU A 107 14.27 9.21 -7.25
CA LEU A 107 13.51 10.47 -7.40
C LEU A 107 13.80 11.45 -6.26
N PRO A 108 15.05 11.97 -6.11
CA PRO A 108 15.43 12.77 -4.93
C PRO A 108 14.57 14.02 -4.76
N SER A 109 14.28 14.76 -5.82
CA SER A 109 13.44 15.97 -5.75
C SER A 109 11.98 15.67 -5.40
N TYR A 110 11.44 14.54 -5.86
CA TYR A 110 10.12 14.08 -5.45
C TYR A 110 10.12 13.65 -3.98
N SER A 111 11.17 12.96 -3.54
CA SER A 111 11.32 12.54 -2.15
C SER A 111 11.37 13.71 -1.17
N GLU A 112 12.08 14.77 -1.52
CA GLU A 112 12.10 16.01 -0.74
C GLU A 112 10.73 16.69 -0.76
N TRP A 113 10.13 16.82 -1.93
CA TRP A 113 8.82 17.46 -2.09
C TRP A 113 7.72 16.73 -1.30
N ILE A 114 7.65 15.39 -1.35
CA ILE A 114 6.57 14.63 -0.69
C ILE A 114 6.64 14.75 0.84
N GLU A 115 7.83 14.88 1.41
CA GLU A 115 8.01 15.04 2.86
C GLU A 115 7.51 16.39 3.38
N ASP A 116 7.48 17.43 2.52
CA ASP A 116 7.01 18.77 2.85
C ASP A 116 5.50 18.95 2.63
N GLN A 117 4.80 17.94 2.08
CA GLN A 117 3.37 18.06 1.80
C GLN A 117 2.50 17.80 3.03
N ASP A 118 1.32 18.44 3.07
CA ASP A 118 0.26 18.06 4.02
C ASP A 118 -0.46 16.80 3.55
N HIS A 119 -0.13 15.69 4.17
CA HIS A 119 -0.73 14.39 3.86
C HIS A 119 -2.18 14.24 4.33
N THR A 120 -2.77 15.22 5.01
CA THR A 120 -4.19 15.17 5.42
C THR A 120 -5.10 14.95 4.23
N LEU A 121 -4.88 15.69 3.12
CA LEU A 121 -5.65 15.53 1.88
C LEU A 121 -5.52 14.12 1.29
N ALA A 122 -4.33 13.51 1.37
CA ALA A 122 -4.11 12.15 0.90
C ALA A 122 -4.98 11.15 1.67
N TYR A 123 -5.07 11.27 2.98
CA TYR A 123 -5.89 10.40 3.81
C TYR A 123 -7.40 10.69 3.67
N GLU A 124 -7.80 11.93 3.44
CA GLU A 124 -9.19 12.26 3.09
C GLU A 124 -9.61 11.60 1.77
N ASP A 125 -8.73 11.62 0.77
CA ASP A 125 -8.99 10.95 -0.50
C ASP A 125 -8.95 9.43 -0.35
N LEU A 126 -8.00 8.88 0.42
CA LEU A 126 -8.01 7.46 0.78
C LEU A 126 -9.35 7.04 1.39
N LYS A 127 -9.89 7.83 2.32
CA LYS A 127 -11.20 7.57 2.92
C LYS A 127 -12.31 7.53 1.87
N LYS A 128 -12.31 8.46 0.92
CA LYS A 128 -13.28 8.47 -0.19
C LYS A 128 -13.13 7.24 -1.10
N PHE A 129 -11.90 6.83 -1.41
CA PHE A 129 -11.64 5.60 -2.17
C PHE A 129 -12.16 4.37 -1.44
N ILE A 130 -11.89 4.22 -0.15
CA ILE A 130 -12.38 3.11 0.66
C ILE A 130 -13.91 3.11 0.72
N GLN A 131 -14.55 4.27 0.89
CA GLN A 131 -16.00 4.42 0.84
C GLN A 131 -16.56 4.01 -0.52
N TYR A 132 -15.86 4.36 -1.60
CA TYR A 132 -16.26 3.99 -2.96
C TYR A 132 -16.12 2.49 -3.22
N LEU A 133 -15.03 1.87 -2.78
CA LEU A 133 -14.84 0.41 -2.84
C LEU A 133 -15.89 -0.33 -2.00
N GLN A 134 -16.23 0.19 -0.83
CA GLN A 134 -17.29 -0.35 0.02
C GLN A 134 -18.66 -0.28 -0.68
N TRP A 135 -18.97 0.86 -1.30
CA TRP A 135 -20.20 1.03 -2.06
C TRP A 135 -20.27 0.09 -3.26
N GLN A 136 -19.17 -0.10 -3.99
CA GLN A 136 -19.14 -1.01 -5.14
C GLN A 136 -19.42 -2.46 -4.76
N ASN A 137 -19.03 -2.88 -3.57
CA ASN A 137 -19.09 -4.29 -3.14
C ASN A 137 -20.12 -4.47 -2.02
N PRO A 138 -21.39 -4.81 -2.36
CA PRO A 138 -22.45 -5.02 -1.37
C PRO A 138 -22.05 -6.00 -0.26
N GLY A 139 -22.34 -5.64 0.99
CA GLY A 139 -22.01 -6.44 2.17
C GLY A 139 -20.74 -6.00 2.89
N ARG A 140 -19.89 -5.16 2.27
CA ARG A 140 -18.71 -4.59 2.95
C ARG A 140 -19.06 -3.54 3.99
N GLU A 141 -20.21 -2.90 3.90
CA GLU A 141 -20.70 -1.89 4.85
C GLU A 141 -20.87 -2.41 6.29
N LYS A 142 -20.92 -3.74 6.45
CA LYS A 142 -21.00 -4.41 7.74
C LYS A 142 -19.66 -4.93 8.26
N LYS A 143 -18.59 -4.71 7.48
CA LYS A 143 -17.26 -5.24 7.79
C LYS A 143 -16.32 -4.14 8.23
N ARG A 144 -15.40 -4.50 9.11
CA ARG A 144 -14.33 -3.60 9.53
C ARG A 144 -13.20 -3.64 8.51
N TRP A 145 -12.78 -2.47 8.05
CA TRP A 145 -11.63 -2.35 7.17
C TRP A 145 -10.33 -2.65 7.90
N VAL A 146 -9.45 -3.38 7.23
CA VAL A 146 -8.06 -3.60 7.64
C VAL A 146 -7.18 -2.91 6.61
N LEU A 147 -6.47 -1.89 7.03
CA LEU A 147 -5.56 -1.09 6.24
C LEU A 147 -4.11 -1.44 6.62
N LYS A 148 -3.20 -1.41 5.67
CA LYS A 148 -1.80 -1.71 5.93
C LYS A 148 -0.87 -1.05 4.91
N SER A 149 -0.04 -0.14 5.38
CA SER A 149 1.12 0.31 4.62
C SER A 149 2.24 0.77 5.54
N PRO A 150 3.51 0.50 5.22
CA PRO A 150 4.65 1.13 5.90
C PRO A 150 4.64 2.65 5.80
N HIS A 151 4.07 3.21 4.76
CA HIS A 151 3.89 4.65 4.55
C HIS A 151 3.20 5.34 5.74
N HIS A 152 2.19 4.69 6.33
CA HIS A 152 1.42 5.27 7.44
C HIS A 152 2.26 5.59 8.68
N LEU A 153 3.40 4.91 8.87
CA LEU A 153 4.27 5.15 10.02
C LEU A 153 4.79 6.59 10.08
N GLY A 154 5.11 7.18 8.93
CA GLY A 154 5.56 8.57 8.83
C GLY A 154 4.45 9.62 8.93
N PHE A 155 3.17 9.22 8.85
CA PHE A 155 2.02 10.15 8.76
C PHE A 155 0.85 9.70 9.65
N ILE A 156 1.17 9.05 10.77
CA ILE A 156 0.17 8.46 11.67
C ILE A 156 -0.77 9.51 12.28
N ASP A 157 -0.27 10.72 12.54
CA ASP A 157 -1.04 11.85 13.03
C ASP A 157 -2.11 12.29 12.01
N LYS A 158 -1.77 12.33 10.73
CA LYS A 158 -2.69 12.67 9.64
C LYS A 158 -3.73 11.57 9.45
N MET A 159 -3.29 10.32 9.51
CA MET A 159 -4.20 9.19 9.43
C MET A 159 -5.21 9.20 10.58
N ILE A 160 -4.78 9.39 11.82
CA ILE A 160 -5.67 9.45 12.99
C ILE A 160 -6.62 10.66 12.91
N SER A 161 -6.18 11.79 12.34
CA SER A 161 -7.07 12.95 12.16
C SER A 161 -8.26 12.64 11.25
N VAL A 162 -8.08 11.78 10.24
CA VAL A 162 -9.12 11.37 9.28
C VAL A 162 -9.91 10.15 9.74
N PHE A 163 -9.26 9.24 10.50
CA PHE A 163 -9.87 8.03 11.08
C PHE A 163 -9.69 8.03 12.61
N PRO A 164 -10.40 8.90 13.33
CA PRO A 164 -10.16 9.13 14.78
C PRO A 164 -10.50 7.93 15.67
N ASP A 165 -11.29 6.99 15.17
CA ASP A 165 -11.67 5.76 15.84
C ASP A 165 -10.80 4.56 15.44
N ALA A 166 -9.81 4.73 14.57
CA ALA A 166 -8.92 3.69 14.09
C ALA A 166 -8.23 2.92 15.24
N LYS A 167 -8.02 1.61 15.02
CA LYS A 167 -7.26 0.75 15.93
C LYS A 167 -5.91 0.45 15.31
N ILE A 168 -4.86 0.97 15.91
CA ILE A 168 -3.50 0.85 15.39
C ILE A 168 -2.87 -0.44 15.89
N ILE A 169 -2.31 -1.21 14.97
CA ILE A 169 -1.44 -2.37 15.24
C ILE A 169 -0.07 -2.04 14.69
N GLN A 170 0.94 -1.95 15.54
CA GLN A 170 2.31 -1.74 15.11
C GLN A 170 3.06 -3.08 15.07
N THR A 171 3.55 -3.42 13.87
CA THR A 171 4.49 -4.54 13.72
C THR A 171 5.91 -4.06 13.96
N HIS A 172 6.69 -4.85 14.70
CA HIS A 172 8.07 -4.52 15.06
C HIS A 172 9.03 -5.67 14.72
N ARG A 173 10.19 -5.31 14.22
CA ARG A 173 11.34 -6.19 14.02
C ARG A 173 12.61 -5.33 14.06
N ASP A 174 13.72 -5.92 14.48
CA ASP A 174 15.03 -5.26 14.55
C ASP A 174 15.36 -4.50 13.25
N PRO A 175 15.55 -3.16 13.32
CA PRO A 175 15.88 -2.34 12.15
C PRO A 175 17.15 -2.78 11.41
N ILE A 176 18.13 -3.35 12.13
CA ILE A 176 19.34 -3.91 11.53
C ILE A 176 19.02 -5.01 10.52
N LYS A 177 17.88 -5.70 10.68
CA LYS A 177 17.40 -6.74 9.76
C LYS A 177 16.43 -6.21 8.72
N THR A 178 15.57 -5.28 9.10
CA THR A 178 14.49 -4.80 8.21
C THR A 178 15.00 -3.81 7.17
N VAL A 179 15.83 -2.84 7.56
CA VAL A 179 16.33 -1.81 6.65
C VAL A 179 17.15 -2.39 5.49
N PRO A 180 18.17 -3.24 5.71
CA PRO A 180 18.89 -3.86 4.61
C PRO A 180 17.99 -4.75 3.72
N SER A 181 17.05 -5.48 4.31
CA SER A 181 16.09 -6.30 3.56
C SER A 181 15.20 -5.45 2.65
N PHE A 182 14.78 -4.28 3.13
CA PHE A 182 13.98 -3.34 2.34
C PHE A 182 14.81 -2.69 1.22
N CYS A 183 16.03 -2.25 1.53
CA CYS A 183 16.95 -1.72 0.51
C CYS A 183 17.25 -2.75 -0.59
N SER A 184 17.41 -4.03 -0.23
CA SER A 184 17.57 -5.11 -1.20
C SER A 184 16.33 -5.28 -2.07
N MET A 185 15.12 -5.19 -1.49
CA MET A 185 13.87 -5.22 -2.24
C MET A 185 13.83 -4.05 -3.26
N CYS A 186 14.08 -2.82 -2.82
CA CYS A 186 14.11 -1.66 -3.71
C CYS A 186 15.15 -1.83 -4.83
N ALA A 187 16.34 -2.35 -4.52
CA ALA A 187 17.35 -2.60 -5.54
C ALA A 187 16.86 -3.54 -6.64
N ASN A 188 16.15 -4.61 -6.28
CA ASN A 188 15.55 -5.54 -7.25
C ASN A 188 14.41 -4.89 -8.05
N LEU A 189 13.65 -3.97 -7.46
CA LEU A 189 12.59 -3.23 -8.16
C LEU A 189 13.15 -2.17 -9.12
N PHE A 190 14.32 -1.60 -8.81
CA PHE A 190 15.02 -0.63 -9.68
C PHE A 190 15.64 -1.31 -10.91
N GLU A 191 16.21 -2.51 -10.75
CA GLU A 191 17.01 -3.19 -11.78
C GLU A 191 16.34 -3.29 -13.16
N PRO A 192 15.02 -3.65 -13.26
CA PRO A 192 14.34 -3.71 -14.56
C PRO A 192 14.06 -2.34 -15.19
N LEU A 193 14.08 -1.27 -14.40
CA LEU A 193 13.63 0.07 -14.81
C LEU A 193 14.78 1.03 -15.12
N THR A 194 16.01 0.69 -14.73
CA THR A 194 17.17 1.55 -14.94
C THR A 194 18.45 0.75 -15.17
N THR A 195 19.26 1.20 -16.12
CA THR A 195 20.57 0.59 -16.41
C THR A 195 21.69 1.12 -15.52
N ASN A 196 21.43 2.16 -14.74
CA ASN A 196 22.42 2.80 -13.89
C ASN A 196 21.79 3.21 -12.56
N PHE A 197 21.89 2.35 -11.57
CA PHE A 197 21.44 2.67 -10.20
C PHE A 197 22.57 2.40 -9.18
N ASP A 198 22.64 3.26 -8.18
CA ASP A 198 23.61 3.14 -7.10
C ASP A 198 22.99 2.51 -5.86
N LYS A 199 23.44 1.30 -5.50
CA LYS A 199 23.01 0.60 -4.28
C LYS A 199 23.34 1.39 -3.00
N VAL A 200 24.42 2.18 -3.01
CA VAL A 200 24.79 3.05 -1.88
C VAL A 200 23.77 4.19 -1.73
N PHE A 201 23.33 4.76 -2.86
CA PHE A 201 22.24 5.76 -2.86
C PHE A 201 20.97 5.16 -2.23
N ILE A 202 20.52 3.98 -2.69
CA ILE A 202 19.33 3.30 -2.16
C ILE A 202 19.45 3.09 -0.64
N GLY A 203 20.59 2.60 -0.19
CA GLY A 203 20.87 2.36 1.23
C GLY A 203 20.78 3.64 2.07
N LYS A 204 21.43 4.72 1.63
CA LYS A 204 21.41 6.02 2.31
C LYS A 204 20.02 6.64 2.33
N HIS A 205 19.36 6.66 1.17
CA HIS A 205 18.02 7.22 1.01
C HIS A 205 17.03 6.58 1.99
N TRP A 206 16.88 5.25 1.93
CA TRP A 206 15.91 4.55 2.75
C TRP A 206 16.29 4.49 4.23
N SER A 207 17.57 4.39 4.58
CA SER A 207 18.00 4.47 5.99
C SER A 207 17.60 5.81 6.62
N ASN A 208 17.82 6.92 5.91
CA ASN A 208 17.44 8.24 6.39
C ASN A 208 15.93 8.40 6.50
N LYS A 209 15.17 7.97 5.48
CA LYS A 209 13.72 8.10 5.44
C LYS A 209 13.04 7.27 6.52
N LEU A 210 13.43 6.00 6.68
CA LEU A 210 12.90 5.11 7.70
C LEU A 210 13.28 5.56 9.13
N THR A 211 14.44 6.14 9.31
CA THR A 211 14.83 6.75 10.60
C THR A 211 13.92 7.93 10.96
N ARG A 212 13.60 8.78 9.98
CA ARG A 212 12.67 9.90 10.21
C ARG A 212 11.26 9.43 10.55
N ALA A 213 10.79 8.39 9.89
CA ALA A 213 9.46 7.82 10.15
C ALA A 213 9.32 7.18 11.55
N LEU A 214 10.44 6.91 12.25
CA LEU A 214 10.44 6.37 13.61
C LEU A 214 10.52 7.46 14.70
N ASN A 215 10.88 8.69 14.35
CA ASN A 215 11.03 9.83 15.26
C ASN A 215 9.81 10.74 15.26
#